data_37373fdb73795f124de7db87895479eb
#
_entry.id   37373fdb73795f124de7db87895479eb
#
_cell.length_a   1.000
_cell.length_b   1.000
_cell.length_c   1.000
_cell.angle_alpha   90.00
_cell.angle_beta   90.00
_cell.angle_gamma   90.00
#
_symmetry.space_group_name_H-M   'P 1'
#
loop_
_entity.id
_entity.type
_entity.pdbx_description
1 polymer ?
#
loop_
_entity_poly.entity_id
_entity_poly.type
_entity_poly.pdbx_seq_one_letter_code
_entity_poly.pdbx_strand_id
1 'polypeptide(L)'
;MKSLYNFIIKPLNSRYDNTRKIGDKTLIINTNIENHVFVSKEAVVVSTPAAYTSPINVGDKLYVHHNIFRRWYDQKGKERNSSMFFKKDMYFCAPDQIYMYNGRCFNNYCFIKPLEDNHYLKTSKEKPNVGIVRYSNKALEALKITPGTLITFTPDSEFEFIIDEEDVSADRLKNAAATKKLCIMDAFEILTRIEEEEDILKGSDKTKEAKTFKGFAEGRSK
;
A
#
# COMPACT_ATOMS: atom_id res chain seq x y z
N MET A 1 -20.32 17.77 -16.47
CA MET A 1 -21.03 16.53 -16.05
C MET A 1 -20.39 16.09 -14.74
N LYS A 2 -21.16 15.79 -13.71
CA LYS A 2 -20.67 15.37 -12.39
C LYS A 2 -21.29 14.02 -12.01
N SER A 3 -20.53 13.17 -11.37
CA SER A 3 -21.05 11.99 -10.68
C SER A 3 -21.49 12.37 -9.27
N LEU A 4 -22.38 11.58 -8.66
CA LEU A 4 -22.83 11.87 -7.31
C LEU A 4 -21.73 11.58 -6.28
N TYR A 5 -21.11 10.39 -6.32
CA TYR A 5 -20.14 9.94 -5.32
C TYR A 5 -18.74 9.70 -5.86
N ASN A 6 -18.60 9.43 -7.16
CA ASN A 6 -17.32 9.06 -7.76
C ASN A 6 -16.66 10.23 -8.45
N PHE A 7 -15.33 10.25 -8.46
CA PHE A 7 -14.59 11.10 -9.37
C PHE A 7 -14.77 10.59 -10.82
N ILE A 8 -14.66 11.50 -11.78
CA ILE A 8 -14.50 11.15 -13.19
C ILE A 8 -13.05 11.47 -13.53
N ILE A 9 -12.31 10.46 -13.99
CA ILE A 9 -10.88 10.55 -14.27
C ILE A 9 -10.58 10.07 -15.69
N LYS A 10 -9.41 10.42 -16.19
CA LYS A 10 -8.81 9.88 -17.40
C LYS A 10 -7.38 9.42 -17.11
N PRO A 11 -6.83 8.42 -17.85
CA PRO A 11 -5.41 8.11 -17.74
C PRO A 11 -4.57 9.35 -18.01
N LEU A 12 -3.44 9.51 -17.31
CA LEU A 12 -2.56 10.67 -17.50
C LEU A 12 -1.98 10.68 -18.92
N ASN A 13 -1.43 9.57 -19.38
CA ASN A 13 -0.85 9.39 -20.71
C ASN A 13 -1.67 8.39 -21.52
N SER A 14 -1.36 7.11 -21.39
CA SER A 14 -2.04 6.00 -22.03
C SER A 14 -2.71 5.11 -20.99
N ARG A 15 -3.71 4.34 -21.43
CA ARG A 15 -4.39 3.35 -20.57
C ARG A 15 -3.48 2.19 -20.16
N TYR A 16 -2.50 1.87 -21.02
CA TYR A 16 -1.51 0.81 -20.82
C TYR A 16 -0.12 1.34 -21.10
N ASP A 17 0.80 1.00 -20.23
CA ASP A 17 2.23 1.27 -20.41
C ASP A 17 2.95 0.01 -20.89
N ASN A 18 2.51 -0.48 -22.04
CA ASN A 18 3.00 -1.70 -22.67
C ASN A 18 3.83 -1.44 -23.92
N THR A 19 4.25 -0.20 -24.13
CA THR A 19 5.04 0.21 -25.30
C THR A 19 6.34 0.87 -24.87
N ARG A 20 7.42 0.62 -25.59
CA ARG A 20 8.73 1.26 -25.39
C ARG A 20 9.22 1.90 -26.67
N LYS A 21 9.67 3.15 -26.60
CA LYS A 21 10.34 3.81 -27.71
C LYS A 21 11.82 3.40 -27.76
N ILE A 22 12.28 2.97 -28.92
CA ILE A 22 13.69 2.70 -29.20
C ILE A 22 14.03 3.44 -30.52
N GLY A 23 14.70 4.58 -30.36
CA GLY A 23 14.90 5.51 -31.50
C GLY A 23 13.54 6.03 -31.98
N ASP A 24 13.31 5.95 -33.30
CA ASP A 24 12.06 6.40 -33.95
C ASP A 24 10.94 5.34 -33.94
N LYS A 25 11.22 4.15 -33.41
CA LYS A 25 10.26 3.04 -33.42
C LYS A 25 9.64 2.83 -32.03
N THR A 26 8.33 2.54 -32.03
CA THR A 26 7.60 2.14 -30.85
C THR A 26 7.41 0.63 -30.88
N LEU A 27 7.94 -0.08 -29.87
CA LEU A 27 7.79 -1.51 -29.71
C LEU A 27 6.71 -1.79 -28.66
N ILE A 28 5.87 -2.80 -28.93
CA ILE A 28 4.94 -3.34 -27.95
C ILE A 28 5.68 -4.39 -27.13
N ILE A 29 5.82 -4.14 -25.82
CA ILE A 29 6.54 -5.03 -24.90
C ILE A 29 5.66 -6.22 -24.52
N ASN A 30 4.36 -5.99 -24.34
CA ASN A 30 3.42 -7.01 -23.92
C ASN A 30 2.05 -6.77 -24.57
N THR A 31 1.47 -7.82 -25.12
CA THR A 31 0.13 -7.82 -25.72
C THR A 31 -0.96 -8.30 -24.77
N ASN A 32 -0.59 -8.82 -23.59
CA ASN A 32 -1.56 -9.31 -22.60
C ASN A 32 -2.26 -8.15 -21.90
N ILE A 33 -3.49 -7.87 -22.30
CA ILE A 33 -4.31 -6.79 -21.71
C ILE A 33 -4.75 -7.06 -20.27
N GLU A 34 -4.67 -8.29 -19.79
CA GLU A 34 -5.06 -8.65 -18.43
C GLU A 34 -3.92 -8.49 -17.41
N ASN A 35 -2.69 -8.34 -17.91
CA ASN A 35 -1.54 -8.16 -17.04
C ASN A 35 -1.58 -6.77 -16.38
N HIS A 36 -1.84 -6.77 -15.08
CA HIS A 36 -2.01 -5.55 -14.27
C HIS A 36 -0.73 -4.70 -14.16
N VAL A 37 0.44 -5.30 -14.36
CA VAL A 37 1.74 -4.58 -14.30
C VAL A 37 1.79 -3.45 -15.33
N PHE A 38 1.24 -3.69 -16.51
CA PHE A 38 1.24 -2.72 -17.60
C PHE A 38 0.01 -1.81 -17.63
N VAL A 39 -0.94 -1.98 -16.73
CA VAL A 39 -2.09 -1.09 -16.63
C VAL A 39 -1.65 0.21 -15.94
N SER A 40 -1.97 1.35 -16.57
CA SER A 40 -1.67 2.66 -15.98
C SER A 40 -2.29 2.78 -14.59
N LYS A 41 -1.54 3.36 -13.69
CA LYS A 41 -1.96 3.69 -12.33
C LYS A 41 -2.06 5.19 -12.12
N GLU A 42 -1.69 5.96 -13.13
CA GLU A 42 -1.72 7.43 -13.12
C GLU A 42 -2.95 7.97 -13.84
N ALA A 43 -3.59 8.94 -13.24
CA ALA A 43 -4.80 9.57 -13.73
C ALA A 43 -4.81 11.08 -13.52
N VAL A 44 -5.68 11.76 -14.28
CA VAL A 44 -6.00 13.17 -14.06
C VAL A 44 -7.49 13.29 -13.81
N VAL A 45 -7.85 14.11 -12.82
CA VAL A 45 -9.24 14.39 -12.47
C VAL A 45 -9.91 15.27 -13.52
N VAL A 46 -11.01 14.77 -14.08
CA VAL A 46 -11.85 15.51 -15.02
C VAL A 46 -13.03 16.17 -14.31
N SER A 47 -13.57 15.51 -13.29
CA SER A 47 -14.69 16.03 -12.50
C SER A 47 -14.70 15.46 -11.10
N THR A 48 -14.99 16.32 -10.13
CA THR A 48 -15.15 15.94 -8.72
C THR A 48 -16.58 15.48 -8.42
N PRO A 49 -16.81 14.69 -7.36
CA PRO A 49 -18.11 14.30 -6.87
C PRO A 49 -19.01 15.51 -6.56
N ALA A 50 -20.31 15.31 -6.63
CA ALA A 50 -21.27 16.36 -6.31
C ALA A 50 -21.78 16.29 -4.86
N ALA A 51 -21.78 15.09 -4.25
CA ALA A 51 -22.40 14.86 -2.95
C ALA A 51 -21.53 15.27 -1.75
N TYR A 52 -20.23 15.46 -1.93
CA TYR A 52 -19.33 15.82 -0.84
C TYR A 52 -18.14 16.66 -1.34
N THR A 53 -17.52 17.38 -0.42
CA THR A 53 -16.31 18.17 -0.68
C THR A 53 -15.07 17.30 -0.46
N SER A 54 -14.15 17.33 -1.40
CA SER A 54 -12.87 16.64 -1.36
C SER A 54 -11.72 17.63 -1.47
N PRO A 55 -10.54 17.33 -0.90
CA PRO A 55 -9.34 18.14 -1.15
C PRO A 55 -8.80 18.00 -2.58
N ILE A 56 -9.31 17.03 -3.34
CA ILE A 56 -8.91 16.76 -4.72
C ILE A 56 -9.71 17.65 -5.66
N ASN A 57 -9.03 18.34 -6.58
CA ASN A 57 -9.61 19.25 -7.54
C ASN A 57 -9.53 18.72 -8.97
N VAL A 58 -10.27 19.36 -9.87
CA VAL A 58 -10.16 19.08 -11.31
C VAL A 58 -8.76 19.47 -11.79
N GLY A 59 -8.13 18.57 -12.56
CA GLY A 59 -6.77 18.72 -13.05
C GLY A 59 -5.70 18.08 -12.16
N ASP A 60 -6.03 17.68 -10.93
CA ASP A 60 -5.07 17.02 -10.05
C ASP A 60 -4.62 15.67 -10.63
N LYS A 61 -3.33 15.36 -10.43
CA LYS A 61 -2.74 14.06 -10.74
C LYS A 61 -3.03 13.10 -9.61
N LEU A 62 -3.55 11.92 -9.96
CA LEU A 62 -3.86 10.84 -9.03
C LEU A 62 -3.03 9.60 -9.31
N TYR A 63 -2.71 8.87 -8.25
CA TYR A 63 -2.34 7.45 -8.32
C TYR A 63 -3.53 6.61 -7.86
N VAL A 64 -3.97 5.69 -8.72
CA VAL A 64 -5.23 4.96 -8.54
C VAL A 64 -5.06 3.46 -8.74
N HIS A 65 -6.03 2.70 -8.28
CA HIS A 65 -6.04 1.25 -8.44
C HIS A 65 -6.11 0.86 -9.92
N HIS A 66 -5.22 -0.02 -10.36
CA HIS A 66 -5.10 -0.46 -11.75
C HIS A 66 -6.39 -1.03 -12.36
N ASN A 67 -7.27 -1.64 -11.55
CA ASN A 67 -8.54 -2.21 -12.02
C ASN A 67 -9.46 -1.19 -12.70
N ILE A 68 -9.28 0.11 -12.44
CA ILE A 68 -10.08 1.17 -13.09
C ILE A 68 -9.86 1.15 -14.60
N PHE A 69 -8.62 0.99 -15.05
CA PHE A 69 -8.25 1.03 -16.46
C PHE A 69 -8.11 -0.34 -17.11
N ARG A 70 -8.19 -1.43 -16.31
CA ARG A 70 -8.01 -2.79 -16.80
C ARG A 70 -9.03 -3.17 -17.86
N ARG A 71 -8.60 -3.93 -18.88
CA ARG A 71 -9.43 -4.66 -19.84
C ARG A 71 -9.32 -6.14 -19.57
N TRP A 72 -10.30 -6.90 -19.98
CA TRP A 72 -10.33 -8.34 -19.85
C TRP A 72 -11.11 -8.97 -21.01
N TYR A 73 -10.94 -10.27 -21.23
CA TYR A 73 -11.70 -11.00 -22.24
C TYR A 73 -12.81 -11.78 -21.55
N ASP A 74 -14.02 -11.69 -22.11
CA ASP A 74 -15.13 -12.52 -21.64
C ASP A 74 -14.99 -13.97 -22.14
N GLN A 75 -15.89 -14.86 -21.71
CA GLN A 75 -15.86 -16.29 -22.06
C GLN A 75 -15.96 -16.54 -23.58
N LYS A 76 -16.41 -15.54 -24.35
CA LYS A 76 -16.50 -15.58 -25.81
C LYS A 76 -15.28 -14.97 -26.50
N GLY A 77 -14.24 -14.62 -25.75
CA GLY A 77 -13.03 -13.97 -26.26
C GLY A 77 -13.24 -12.49 -26.67
N LYS A 78 -14.36 -11.88 -26.29
CA LYS A 78 -14.60 -10.46 -26.59
C LYS A 78 -14.00 -9.58 -25.52
N GLU A 79 -13.25 -8.57 -25.93
CA GLU A 79 -12.69 -7.57 -25.05
C GLU A 79 -13.79 -6.77 -24.33
N ARG A 80 -13.61 -6.60 -23.02
CA ARG A 80 -14.49 -5.84 -22.14
C ARG A 80 -13.68 -4.80 -21.36
N ASN A 81 -14.33 -3.71 -21.05
CA ASN A 81 -13.82 -2.70 -20.14
C ASN A 81 -14.12 -3.05 -18.70
N SER A 82 -13.40 -2.41 -17.77
CA SER A 82 -13.72 -2.48 -16.35
C SER A 82 -15.15 -1.97 -16.07
N SER A 83 -15.69 -2.33 -14.92
CA SER A 83 -16.98 -1.79 -14.44
C SER A 83 -16.93 -0.28 -14.21
N MET A 84 -15.75 0.30 -14.10
CA MET A 84 -15.53 1.74 -13.92
C MET A 84 -15.55 2.53 -15.22
N PHE A 85 -15.59 1.87 -16.36
CA PHE A 85 -15.65 2.54 -17.65
C PHE A 85 -16.94 3.35 -17.81
N PHE A 86 -16.77 4.63 -18.10
CA PHE A 86 -17.92 5.54 -18.31
C PHE A 86 -18.16 5.83 -19.79
N LYS A 87 -17.15 6.37 -20.47
CA LYS A 87 -17.15 6.63 -21.91
C LYS A 87 -15.72 6.71 -22.41
N LYS A 88 -15.51 6.98 -23.71
CA LYS A 88 -14.17 7.04 -24.30
C LYS A 88 -13.22 7.84 -23.38
N ASP A 89 -12.14 7.20 -22.94
CA ASP A 89 -11.07 7.74 -22.10
C ASP A 89 -11.50 8.33 -20.75
N MET A 90 -12.72 8.04 -20.30
CA MET A 90 -13.24 8.49 -19.01
C MET A 90 -13.74 7.31 -18.17
N TYR A 91 -13.43 7.37 -16.89
CA TYR A 91 -13.69 6.31 -15.92
C TYR A 91 -14.21 6.89 -14.62
N PHE A 92 -15.10 6.16 -13.98
CA PHE A 92 -15.42 6.43 -12.58
C PHE A 92 -14.30 5.95 -11.68
N CYS A 93 -14.03 6.69 -10.61
CA CYS A 93 -13.08 6.34 -9.58
C CYS A 93 -13.71 6.59 -8.22
N ALA A 94 -13.90 5.54 -7.45
CA ALA A 94 -14.37 5.66 -6.10
C ALA A 94 -13.24 6.19 -5.19
N PRO A 95 -13.57 6.88 -4.08
CA PRO A 95 -12.56 7.46 -3.18
C PRO A 95 -11.58 6.44 -2.60
N ASP A 96 -12.03 5.22 -2.35
CA ASP A 96 -11.24 4.10 -1.83
C ASP A 96 -10.24 3.53 -2.86
N GLN A 97 -10.41 3.87 -4.13
CA GLN A 97 -9.49 3.49 -5.21
C GLN A 97 -8.40 4.52 -5.48
N ILE A 98 -8.37 5.62 -4.72
CA ILE A 98 -7.35 6.66 -4.84
C ILE A 98 -6.32 6.45 -3.73
N TYR A 99 -5.07 6.27 -4.10
CA TYR A 99 -3.96 6.10 -3.17
C TYR A 99 -3.27 7.41 -2.83
N MET A 100 -3.06 8.26 -3.85
CA MET A 100 -2.33 9.51 -3.72
C MET A 100 -2.88 10.56 -4.70
N TYR A 101 -2.78 11.82 -4.32
CA TYR A 101 -3.02 12.97 -5.20
C TYR A 101 -1.92 14.02 -5.00
N ASN A 102 -1.39 14.55 -6.09
CA ASN A 102 -0.34 15.59 -6.07
C ASN A 102 0.80 15.32 -5.06
N GLY A 103 1.27 14.07 -4.94
CA GLY A 103 2.33 13.68 -4.02
C GLY A 103 1.90 13.54 -2.55
N ARG A 104 0.60 13.56 -2.24
CA ARG A 104 0.05 13.36 -0.89
C ARG A 104 -0.83 12.12 -0.84
N CYS A 105 -0.60 11.28 0.14
CA CYS A 105 -1.45 10.10 0.33
C CYS A 105 -2.89 10.50 0.67
N PHE A 106 -3.82 9.70 0.17
CA PHE A 106 -5.25 9.92 0.34
C PHE A 106 -5.87 8.82 1.21
N ASN A 107 -6.93 9.15 1.95
CA ASN A 107 -7.59 8.25 2.89
C ASN A 107 -6.59 7.62 3.89
N ASN A 108 -6.64 6.29 4.03
CA ASN A 108 -5.83 5.51 4.97
C ASN A 108 -4.57 4.91 4.31
N TYR A 109 -4.23 5.33 3.10
CA TYR A 109 -3.06 4.83 2.40
C TYR A 109 -1.80 5.59 2.82
N CYS A 110 -0.70 4.85 2.88
CA CYS A 110 0.65 5.41 2.96
C CYS A 110 1.58 4.62 2.06
N PHE A 111 2.67 5.23 1.64
CA PHE A 111 3.70 4.55 0.85
C PHE A 111 4.94 4.35 1.68
N ILE A 112 5.47 3.16 1.63
CA ILE A 112 6.66 2.75 2.37
C ILE A 112 7.73 2.24 1.40
N LYS A 113 8.99 2.46 1.76
CA LYS A 113 10.12 1.81 1.13
C LYS A 113 10.45 0.55 1.90
N PRO A 114 10.43 -0.65 1.29
CA PRO A 114 10.80 -1.88 1.98
C PRO A 114 12.28 -1.84 2.41
N LEU A 115 12.60 -2.51 3.50
CA LEU A 115 13.98 -2.70 3.92
C LEU A 115 14.59 -3.91 3.23
N GLU A 116 15.83 -3.75 2.78
CA GLU A 116 16.60 -4.86 2.23
C GLU A 116 16.99 -5.87 3.34
N ASP A 117 16.87 -7.15 3.03
CA ASP A 117 17.38 -8.22 3.87
C ASP A 117 18.67 -8.79 3.25
N ASN A 118 19.79 -8.44 3.83
CA ASN A 118 21.11 -8.88 3.37
C ASN A 118 21.45 -10.33 3.79
N HIS A 119 20.48 -11.13 4.20
CA HIS A 119 20.72 -12.49 4.64
C HIS A 119 20.88 -13.44 3.44
N TYR A 120 22.06 -14.00 3.26
CA TYR A 120 22.45 -14.87 2.13
C TYR A 120 21.57 -16.11 1.89
N LEU A 121 20.80 -16.53 2.90
CA LEU A 121 19.99 -17.76 2.85
C LEU A 121 18.51 -17.52 2.56
N LYS A 122 18.04 -16.26 2.41
CA LYS A 122 16.63 -15.97 2.15
C LYS A 122 16.37 -15.72 0.67
N THR A 123 15.25 -16.27 0.21
CA THR A 123 14.77 -16.11 -1.18
C THR A 123 14.29 -14.70 -1.46
N SER A 124 13.83 -13.98 -0.43
CA SER A 124 13.38 -12.59 -0.54
C SER A 124 14.52 -11.66 -0.17
N LYS A 125 14.77 -10.67 -1.02
CA LYS A 125 15.72 -9.57 -0.76
C LYS A 125 15.19 -8.53 0.21
N GLU A 126 13.94 -8.62 0.61
CA GLU A 126 13.25 -7.64 1.46
C GLU A 126 12.83 -8.27 2.78
N LYS A 127 12.93 -7.50 3.87
CA LYS A 127 12.40 -7.90 5.17
C LYS A 127 10.86 -7.91 5.10
N PRO A 128 10.20 -9.01 5.51
CA PRO A 128 8.76 -9.09 5.46
C PRO A 128 8.12 -8.08 6.43
N ASN A 129 7.08 -7.42 5.96
CA ASN A 129 6.20 -6.55 6.76
C ASN A 129 6.89 -5.38 7.49
N VAL A 130 8.07 -4.95 7.02
CA VAL A 130 8.82 -3.84 7.61
C VAL A 130 9.23 -2.87 6.52
N GLY A 131 9.07 -1.57 6.76
CA GLY A 131 9.48 -0.55 5.80
C GLY A 131 9.59 0.84 6.41
N ILE A 132 10.18 1.73 5.65
CA ILE A 132 10.32 3.14 6.01
C ILE A 132 9.24 3.94 5.29
N VAL A 133 8.47 4.74 6.04
CA VAL A 133 7.45 5.61 5.46
C VAL A 133 8.08 6.60 4.49
N ARG A 134 7.64 6.58 3.24
CA ARG A 134 8.07 7.54 2.21
C ARG A 134 7.06 8.67 2.05
N TYR A 135 5.77 8.33 1.94
CA TYR A 135 4.67 9.30 1.90
C TYR A 135 3.66 8.94 2.97
N SER A 136 3.35 9.88 3.83
CA SER A 136 2.42 9.72 4.94
C SER A 136 1.03 10.27 4.60
N ASN A 137 0.08 10.05 5.49
CA ASN A 137 -1.24 10.66 5.45
C ASN A 137 -1.51 11.43 6.75
N LYS A 138 -2.55 12.26 6.76
CA LYS A 138 -2.88 13.10 7.92
C LYS A 138 -3.13 12.31 9.21
N ALA A 139 -3.68 11.09 9.11
CA ALA A 139 -3.96 10.27 10.28
C ALA A 139 -2.67 9.75 10.91
N LEU A 140 -1.70 9.32 10.09
CA LEU A 140 -0.38 8.89 10.57
C LEU A 140 0.45 10.06 11.08
N GLU A 141 0.38 11.23 10.42
CA GLU A 141 1.05 12.43 10.90
C GLU A 141 0.56 12.87 12.29
N ALA A 142 -0.75 12.74 12.56
CA ALA A 142 -1.32 12.99 13.88
C ALA A 142 -0.78 12.03 14.96
N LEU A 143 -0.36 10.82 14.57
CA LEU A 143 0.30 9.84 15.43
C LEU A 143 1.83 10.01 15.46
N LYS A 144 2.37 11.10 14.89
CA LYS A 144 3.80 11.38 14.74
C LYS A 144 4.54 10.39 13.83
N ILE A 145 3.83 9.65 13.00
CA ILE A 145 4.40 8.77 11.99
C ILE A 145 4.59 9.60 10.70
N THR A 146 5.79 10.10 10.55
CA THR A 146 6.18 10.99 9.45
C THR A 146 7.08 10.26 8.45
N PRO A 147 7.33 10.82 7.26
CA PRO A 147 8.34 10.28 6.34
C PRO A 147 9.68 10.05 7.05
N GLY A 148 10.28 8.88 6.81
CA GLY A 148 11.50 8.40 7.49
C GLY A 148 11.23 7.51 8.70
N THR A 149 10.02 7.42 9.21
CA THR A 149 9.67 6.53 10.33
C THR A 149 9.69 5.08 9.89
N LEU A 150 10.35 4.21 10.67
CA LEU A 150 10.31 2.77 10.50
C LEU A 150 8.98 2.25 11.04
N ILE A 151 8.28 1.45 10.24
CA ILE A 151 7.00 0.84 10.64
C ILE A 151 6.97 -0.64 10.32
N THR A 152 6.12 -1.35 11.04
CA THR A 152 5.68 -2.70 10.71
C THR A 152 4.22 -2.66 10.27
N PHE A 153 3.82 -3.60 9.43
CA PHE A 153 2.45 -3.72 8.95
C PHE A 153 2.03 -5.18 8.86
N THR A 154 0.74 -5.44 8.83
CA THR A 154 0.22 -6.81 8.79
C THR A 154 0.50 -7.47 7.44
N PRO A 155 0.74 -8.79 7.43
CA PRO A 155 0.83 -9.55 6.19
C PRO A 155 -0.38 -9.30 5.27
N ASP A 156 -0.14 -9.34 3.96
CA ASP A 156 -1.16 -9.19 2.92
C ASP A 156 -1.92 -7.84 2.90
N SER A 157 -1.44 -6.84 3.65
CA SER A 157 -1.99 -5.48 3.63
C SER A 157 -1.27 -4.54 2.66
N GLU A 158 -0.30 -5.06 1.91
CA GLU A 158 0.55 -4.29 1.00
C GLU A 158 0.27 -4.58 -0.47
N PHE A 159 0.45 -3.53 -1.29
CA PHE A 159 0.44 -3.64 -2.75
C PHE A 159 1.74 -3.06 -3.30
N GLU A 160 2.37 -3.77 -4.22
CA GLU A 160 3.54 -3.25 -4.90
C GLU A 160 3.17 -2.13 -5.86
N PHE A 161 3.89 -1.00 -5.74
CA PHE A 161 3.65 0.19 -6.54
C PHE A 161 4.97 0.85 -6.93
N ILE A 162 5.10 1.26 -8.20
CA ILE A 162 6.25 2.00 -8.73
C ILE A 162 5.79 3.42 -8.98
N ILE A 163 6.39 4.42 -8.32
CA ILE A 163 6.01 5.83 -8.45
C ILE A 163 6.92 6.57 -9.42
N ASP A 164 8.21 6.30 -9.40
CA ASP A 164 9.19 6.96 -10.26
C ASP A 164 10.01 5.94 -11.03
N GLU A 165 10.04 6.05 -12.36
CA GLU A 165 10.85 5.19 -13.24
C GLU A 165 12.31 5.64 -13.31
N GLU A 166 12.63 6.87 -12.92
CA GLU A 166 14.00 7.41 -12.97
C GLU A 166 14.93 6.79 -11.93
N ASP A 167 14.39 6.29 -10.81
CA ASP A 167 15.12 5.47 -9.86
C ASP A 167 15.01 3.98 -10.21
N VAL A 168 15.64 3.60 -11.31
CA VAL A 168 15.71 2.20 -11.79
C VAL A 168 16.45 1.28 -10.80
N SER A 169 17.04 1.81 -9.75
CA SER A 169 17.66 1.05 -8.68
C SER A 169 16.76 0.91 -7.45
N ALA A 170 15.55 0.37 -7.64
CA ALA A 170 14.84 -0.34 -6.59
C ALA A 170 13.98 0.42 -5.57
N ASP A 171 13.46 1.60 -5.82
CA ASP A 171 12.45 2.15 -4.92
C ASP A 171 11.05 1.61 -5.28
N ARG A 172 10.87 0.31 -5.08
CA ARG A 172 9.54 -0.29 -5.03
C ARG A 172 8.86 0.20 -3.77
N LEU A 173 7.99 1.18 -3.93
CA LEU A 173 7.18 1.65 -2.82
C LEU A 173 6.01 0.68 -2.63
N LYS A 174 5.90 0.11 -1.47
CA LYS A 174 4.75 -0.69 -1.07
C LYS A 174 3.68 0.23 -0.49
N ASN A 175 2.45 0.02 -0.90
CA ASN A 175 1.31 0.74 -0.36
C ASN A 175 0.75 -0.10 0.80
N ALA A 176 0.89 0.41 2.02
CA ALA A 176 0.28 -0.19 3.19
C ALA A 176 -1.07 0.48 3.45
N ALA A 177 -2.14 -0.28 3.39
CA ALA A 177 -3.45 0.18 3.81
C ALA A 177 -3.45 0.33 5.33
N ALA A 178 -3.26 1.55 5.82
CA ALA A 178 -3.37 1.86 7.23
C ALA A 178 -4.84 1.86 7.64
N THR A 179 -5.40 0.70 7.93
CA THR A 179 -6.69 0.66 8.64
C THR A 179 -6.44 1.19 10.05
N LYS A 180 -7.21 2.20 10.46
CA LYS A 180 -7.13 2.87 11.78
C LYS A 180 -7.08 1.88 12.96
N LYS A 181 -7.61 0.67 12.78
CA LYS A 181 -7.62 -0.39 13.78
C LYS A 181 -6.27 -1.09 13.94
N LEU A 182 -5.49 -1.21 12.88
CA LEU A 182 -4.18 -1.88 12.86
C LEU A 182 -3.09 -1.04 13.50
N CYS A 183 -2.98 0.24 13.13
CA CYS A 183 -1.97 1.14 13.71
C CYS A 183 -2.15 1.34 15.23
N ILE A 184 -3.38 1.26 15.74
CA ILE A 184 -3.65 1.41 17.18
C ILE A 184 -3.23 0.13 17.93
N MET A 185 -3.51 -1.05 17.41
CA MET A 185 -3.17 -2.31 18.08
C MET A 185 -1.65 -2.56 18.08
N ASP A 186 -0.98 -2.31 16.97
CA ASP A 186 0.48 -2.45 16.89
C ASP A 186 1.20 -1.42 17.77
N ALA A 187 0.70 -0.19 17.84
CA ALA A 187 1.26 0.83 18.75
C ALA A 187 1.10 0.47 20.22
N PHE A 188 -0.03 -0.11 20.62
CA PHE A 188 -0.23 -0.60 21.99
C PHE A 188 0.67 -1.79 22.31
N GLU A 189 0.83 -2.73 21.39
CA GLU A 189 1.70 -3.89 21.58
C GLU A 189 3.19 -3.48 21.69
N ILE A 190 3.62 -2.51 20.87
CA ILE A 190 4.98 -1.95 20.97
C ILE A 190 5.17 -1.19 22.28
N LEU A 191 4.20 -0.38 22.72
CA LEU A 191 4.27 0.33 24.00
C LEU A 191 4.34 -0.64 25.18
N THR A 192 3.54 -1.71 25.15
CA THR A 192 3.58 -2.74 26.21
C THR A 192 4.94 -3.42 26.28
N ARG A 193 5.55 -3.74 25.13
CA ARG A 193 6.92 -4.31 25.09
C ARG A 193 7.98 -3.33 25.58
N ILE A 194 7.86 -2.06 25.23
CA ILE A 194 8.78 -1.02 25.73
C ILE A 194 8.66 -0.88 27.26
N GLU A 195 7.43 -0.87 27.78
CA GLU A 195 7.20 -0.83 29.24
C GLU A 195 7.77 -2.07 29.93
N GLU A 196 7.60 -3.26 29.35
CA GLU A 196 8.17 -4.51 29.87
C GLU A 196 9.72 -4.48 29.87
N GLU A 197 10.33 -3.99 28.79
CA GLU A 197 11.78 -3.86 28.71
C GLU A 197 12.33 -2.77 29.65
N GLU A 198 11.63 -1.64 29.78
CA GLU A 198 11.99 -0.60 30.73
C GLU A 198 11.90 -1.08 32.18
N ASP A 199 10.93 -1.90 32.52
CA ASP A 199 10.78 -2.48 33.86
C ASP A 199 11.88 -3.51 34.16
N ILE A 200 12.35 -4.26 33.16
CA ILE A 200 13.52 -5.12 33.27
C ILE A 200 14.78 -4.30 33.49
N LEU A 201 14.96 -3.20 32.74
CA LEU A 201 16.14 -2.33 32.85
C LEU A 201 16.17 -1.53 34.16
N LYS A 202 15.02 -1.17 34.72
CA LYS A 202 14.90 -0.46 36.02
C LYS A 202 15.13 -1.38 37.22
N GLY A 203 15.43 -2.68 36.97
CA GLY A 203 15.83 -3.61 38.03
C GLY A 203 14.78 -3.82 39.08
N SER A 204 13.49 -3.83 38.73
CA SER A 204 12.43 -4.33 39.59
C SER A 204 12.51 -5.86 39.68
N ASP A 205 13.64 -6.33 40.21
CA ASP A 205 13.86 -7.71 40.64
C ASP A 205 12.91 -8.02 41.82
N LYS A 206 11.65 -8.24 41.47
CA LYS A 206 10.80 -9.08 42.35
C LYS A 206 11.25 -10.50 42.05
N THR A 207 12.24 -10.95 42.85
CA THR A 207 12.61 -12.36 42.99
C THR A 207 11.33 -13.19 42.97
N LYS A 208 11.03 -13.74 41.81
CA LYS A 208 10.07 -14.85 41.73
C LYS A 208 10.75 -16.01 42.42
N GLU A 209 10.38 -16.25 43.68
CA GLU A 209 10.70 -17.50 44.36
C GLU A 209 10.39 -18.63 43.36
N ALA A 210 11.45 -19.31 42.94
CA ALA A 210 11.37 -20.47 42.09
C ALA A 210 10.50 -21.50 42.83
N LYS A 211 9.22 -21.61 42.44
CA LYS A 211 8.42 -22.77 42.80
C LYS A 211 9.09 -23.97 42.18
N THR A 212 9.86 -24.68 43.01
CA THR A 212 10.43 -25.98 42.65
C THR A 212 9.27 -26.87 42.22
N PHE A 213 9.24 -27.18 40.95
CA PHE A 213 8.29 -28.10 40.35
C PHE A 213 8.68 -29.51 40.85
N LYS A 214 7.94 -30.03 41.88
CA LYS A 214 8.10 -31.45 42.27
C LYS A 214 7.59 -32.29 41.12
N GLY A 215 8.50 -33.08 40.53
CA GLY A 215 8.21 -33.95 39.41
C GLY A 215 7.10 -34.94 39.80
N PHE A 216 6.29 -35.33 38.82
CA PHE A 216 5.12 -36.21 38.90
C PHE A 216 5.43 -37.61 39.48
N ALA A 217 6.71 -37.96 39.64
CA ALA A 217 7.16 -39.29 40.13
C ALA A 217 7.26 -39.37 41.66
N GLU A 218 7.28 -38.28 42.44
CA GLU A 218 7.44 -38.33 43.90
C GLU A 218 6.12 -38.40 44.70
N GLY A 219 4.97 -38.50 44.00
CA GLY A 219 3.65 -38.52 44.64
C GLY A 219 3.04 -39.91 44.87
N ARG A 220 3.76 -40.99 44.52
CA ARG A 220 3.20 -42.36 44.57
C ARG A 220 4.02 -43.37 45.39
N SER A 221 4.64 -42.97 46.45
CA SER A 221 5.17 -43.95 47.41
C SER A 221 4.73 -43.52 48.84
N LYS A 222 3.54 -43.92 49.18
CA LYS A 222 3.09 -44.33 50.52
C LYS A 222 1.78 -45.08 50.35
#